data_11d4471d892d447c61717f2089656c10
#
_entry.id   11d4471d892d447c61717f2089656c10
#
_cell.length_a   1.000
_cell.length_b   1.000
_cell.length_c   1.000
_cell.angle_alpha   90.00
_cell.angle_beta   90.00
_cell.angle_gamma   90.00
#
_symmetry.space_group_name_H-M   'P 1'
#
loop_
_entity.id
_entity.type
_entity.pdbx_description
1 polymer ?
#
loop_
_entity_poly.entity_id
_entity_poly.type
_entity_poly.pdbx_seq_one_letter_code
_entity_poly.pdbx_strand_id
1 'polypeptide(L)'
;MTDLSLDPERWDDLRALGHRMLDDMFDHLASVRERPVWQPLPPEVRARLTEPVPYEPTPAADVYDAFRRDILPYPTGNIHPRYWGWVKGTGTP
;
A
#
# COMPACT_ATOMS: atom_id res chain seq x y z
N MET A 1 -12.72 30.75 -14.93
CA MET A 1 -12.95 29.31 -14.64
C MET A 1 -11.61 28.68 -14.31
N THR A 2 -11.53 27.97 -13.22
CA THR A 2 -10.30 27.29 -12.82
C THR A 2 -10.25 25.92 -13.49
N ASP A 3 -9.16 25.63 -14.18
CA ASP A 3 -8.97 24.31 -14.76
C ASP A 3 -8.72 23.27 -13.66
N LEU A 4 -9.33 22.11 -13.79
CA LEU A 4 -9.07 21.00 -12.89
C LEU A 4 -7.78 20.31 -13.32
N SER A 5 -6.94 20.00 -12.36
CA SER A 5 -5.67 19.34 -12.59
C SER A 5 -5.53 18.14 -11.66
N LEU A 6 -4.89 17.08 -12.13
CA LEU A 6 -4.50 15.95 -11.31
C LEU A 6 -3.12 16.14 -10.68
N ASP A 7 -2.46 17.26 -10.98
CA ASP A 7 -1.19 17.58 -10.37
C ASP A 7 -1.38 17.94 -8.89
N PRO A 8 -0.37 17.67 -8.04
CA PRO A 8 -0.44 18.09 -6.65
C PRO A 8 -0.42 19.62 -6.54
N GLU A 9 -1.05 20.14 -5.50
CA GLU A 9 -0.99 21.57 -5.22
C GLU A 9 0.45 22.01 -4.91
N ARG A 10 1.20 21.14 -4.23
CA ARG A 10 2.60 21.39 -3.86
C ARG A 10 3.44 20.15 -4.19
N TRP A 11 4.31 20.29 -5.17
CA TRP A 11 5.21 19.22 -5.58
C TRP A 11 6.16 18.77 -4.46
N ASP A 12 6.59 19.70 -3.60
CA ASP A 12 7.49 19.37 -2.49
C ASP A 12 6.83 18.43 -1.49
N ASP A 13 5.54 18.58 -1.22
CA ASP A 13 4.81 17.71 -0.32
C ASP A 13 4.67 16.30 -0.90
N LEU A 14 4.37 16.20 -2.19
CA LEU A 14 4.30 14.90 -2.87
C LEU A 14 5.67 14.23 -2.90
N ARG A 15 6.74 14.99 -3.13
CA ARG A 15 8.11 14.46 -3.12
C ARG A 15 8.47 13.91 -1.74
N ALA A 16 8.15 14.64 -0.67
CA ALA A 16 8.41 14.20 0.70
C ALA A 16 7.65 12.90 1.00
N LEU A 17 6.40 12.80 0.56
CA LEU A 17 5.62 11.58 0.69
C LEU A 17 6.26 10.42 -0.08
N GLY A 18 6.72 10.68 -1.31
CA GLY A 18 7.40 9.66 -2.12
C GLY A 18 8.67 9.14 -1.46
N HIS A 19 9.47 10.02 -0.87
CA HIS A 19 10.66 9.60 -0.12
C HIS A 19 10.29 8.74 1.09
N ARG A 20 9.25 9.12 1.82
CA ARG A 20 8.76 8.30 2.94
C ARG A 20 8.29 6.92 2.48
N MET A 21 7.57 6.87 1.36
CA MET A 21 7.11 5.60 0.78
C MET A 21 8.28 4.70 0.41
N LEU A 22 9.33 5.28 -0.18
CA LEU A 22 10.52 4.52 -0.54
C LEU A 22 11.21 3.95 0.69
N ASP A 23 11.42 4.78 1.72
CA ASP A 23 12.03 4.34 2.97
C ASP A 23 11.23 3.22 3.62
N ASP A 24 9.90 3.38 3.67
CA ASP A 24 9.00 2.37 4.25
C ASP A 24 9.08 1.03 3.49
N MET A 25 9.23 1.08 2.15
CA MET A 25 9.34 -0.14 1.35
C MET A 25 10.69 -0.84 1.58
N PHE A 26 11.78 -0.10 1.74
CA PHE A 26 13.05 -0.70 2.14
C PHE A 26 12.95 -1.35 3.51
N ASP A 27 12.32 -0.68 4.47
CA ASP A 27 12.10 -1.25 5.80
C ASP A 27 11.23 -2.51 5.73
N HIS A 28 10.22 -2.50 4.87
CA HIS A 28 9.35 -3.65 4.66
C HIS A 28 10.12 -4.86 4.13
N LEU A 29 10.98 -4.65 3.14
CA LEU A 29 11.81 -5.71 2.58
C LEU A 29 12.83 -6.21 3.60
N ALA A 30 13.48 -5.29 4.32
CA ALA A 30 14.49 -5.64 5.30
C ALA A 30 13.94 -6.46 6.46
N SER A 31 12.66 -6.25 6.82
CA SER A 31 12.00 -6.91 7.95
C SER A 31 11.09 -8.07 7.56
N VAL A 32 11.13 -8.50 6.30
CA VAL A 32 10.18 -9.52 5.81
C VAL A 32 10.25 -10.82 6.62
N ARG A 33 11.44 -11.18 7.10
CA ARG A 33 11.64 -12.45 7.84
C ARG A 33 11.05 -12.42 9.25
N GLU A 34 10.86 -11.24 9.83
CA GLU A 34 10.30 -11.09 11.17
C GLU A 34 8.77 -11.01 11.17
N ARG A 35 8.15 -10.91 9.99
CA ARG A 35 6.70 -10.83 9.88
C ARG A 35 6.10 -12.20 9.59
N PRO A 36 4.82 -12.42 9.90
CA PRO A 36 4.13 -13.65 9.48
C PRO A 36 4.21 -13.83 7.97
N VAL A 37 4.30 -15.09 7.50
CA VAL A 37 4.26 -15.38 6.06
C VAL A 37 2.96 -14.87 5.47
N TRP A 38 1.85 -15.12 6.17
CA TRP A 38 0.52 -14.71 5.79
C TRP A 38 -0.35 -14.56 7.04
N GLN A 39 -1.31 -13.68 6.97
CA GLN A 39 -2.31 -13.55 8.03
C GLN A 39 -3.67 -13.22 7.41
N PRO A 40 -4.77 -13.67 8.03
CA PRO A 40 -6.10 -13.39 7.49
C PRO A 40 -6.44 -11.91 7.58
N LEU A 41 -7.27 -11.45 6.66
CA LEU A 41 -7.75 -10.07 6.66
C LEU A 41 -8.75 -9.88 7.80
N PRO A 42 -8.48 -8.99 8.77
CA PRO A 42 -9.45 -8.73 9.85
C PRO A 42 -10.78 -8.21 9.31
N PRO A 43 -11.90 -8.50 10.00
CA PRO A 43 -13.22 -8.01 9.55
C PRO A 43 -13.31 -6.50 9.42
N GLU A 44 -12.69 -5.74 10.31
CA GLU A 44 -12.69 -4.27 10.24
C GLU A 44 -11.93 -3.74 9.04
N VAL A 45 -10.87 -4.42 8.61
CA VAL A 45 -10.13 -4.06 7.39
C VAL A 45 -10.99 -4.36 6.16
N ARG A 46 -11.61 -5.53 6.13
CA ARG A 46 -12.51 -5.90 5.04
C ARG A 46 -13.65 -4.88 4.90
N ALA A 47 -14.22 -4.44 6.02
CA ALA A 47 -15.28 -3.44 6.01
C ALA A 47 -14.82 -2.14 5.37
N ARG A 48 -13.62 -1.66 5.70
CA ARG A 48 -13.07 -0.44 5.10
C ARG A 48 -12.82 -0.59 3.61
N LEU A 49 -12.34 -1.75 3.17
CA LEU A 49 -12.05 -2.00 1.75
C LEU A 49 -13.30 -2.18 0.89
N THR A 50 -14.47 -2.40 1.51
CA THR A 50 -15.73 -2.54 0.80
C THR A 50 -16.61 -1.29 0.87
N GLU A 51 -16.10 -0.19 1.39
CA GLU A 51 -16.80 1.09 1.40
C GLU A 51 -17.02 1.60 -0.03
N PRO A 52 -18.08 2.42 -0.26
CA PRO A 52 -18.31 2.99 -1.58
C PRO A 52 -17.13 3.84 -2.04
N VAL A 53 -16.97 3.94 -3.36
CA VAL A 53 -15.95 4.80 -3.96
C VAL A 53 -16.21 6.25 -3.54
N PRO A 54 -15.20 6.96 -3.00
CA PRO A 54 -15.39 8.34 -2.60
C PRO A 54 -15.58 9.26 -3.80
N TYR A 55 -16.46 10.25 -3.66
CA TYR A 55 -16.66 11.27 -4.68
C TYR A 55 -15.74 12.48 -4.47
N GLU A 56 -15.29 12.69 -3.25
CA GLU A 56 -14.43 13.81 -2.92
C GLU A 56 -12.97 13.37 -2.91
N PRO A 57 -12.03 14.27 -3.25
CA PRO A 57 -10.62 13.94 -3.22
C PRO A 57 -10.14 13.68 -1.79
N THR A 58 -9.16 12.80 -1.66
CA THR A 58 -8.53 12.47 -0.39
C THR A 58 -7.05 12.89 -0.45
N PRO A 59 -6.52 13.53 0.59
CA PRO A 59 -5.09 13.87 0.61
C PRO A 59 -4.22 12.63 0.38
N ALA A 60 -3.16 12.80 -0.41
CA ALA A 60 -2.29 11.69 -0.78
C ALA A 60 -1.69 10.97 0.43
N ALA A 61 -1.32 11.73 1.48
CA ALA A 61 -0.79 11.14 2.70
C ALA A 61 -1.80 10.22 3.38
N ASP A 62 -3.09 10.58 3.37
CA ASP A 62 -4.14 9.76 3.97
C ASP A 62 -4.38 8.49 3.17
N VAL A 63 -4.29 8.55 1.84
CA VAL A 63 -4.38 7.38 0.97
C VAL A 63 -3.21 6.42 1.27
N TYR A 64 -2.01 6.95 1.43
CA TYR A 64 -0.85 6.14 1.78
C TYR A 64 -0.99 5.52 3.17
N ASP A 65 -1.49 6.26 4.15
CA ASP A 65 -1.70 5.73 5.50
C ASP A 65 -2.73 4.60 5.48
N ALA A 66 -3.79 4.72 4.68
CA ALA A 66 -4.77 3.64 4.49
C ALA A 66 -4.12 2.39 3.86
N PHE A 67 -3.24 2.56 2.88
CA PHE A 67 -2.48 1.46 2.29
C PHE A 67 -1.64 0.74 3.34
N ARG A 68 -0.91 1.49 4.17
CA ARG A 68 -0.06 0.90 5.21
C ARG A 68 -0.86 0.14 6.26
N ARG A 69 -2.04 0.64 6.59
CA ARG A 69 -2.91 0.04 7.61
C ARG A 69 -3.65 -1.18 7.08
N ASP A 70 -4.21 -1.10 5.87
CA ASP A 70 -5.22 -2.04 5.40
C ASP A 70 -4.73 -2.99 4.31
N ILE A 71 -3.63 -2.69 3.64
CA ILE A 71 -3.14 -3.49 2.52
C ILE A 71 -1.77 -4.08 2.81
N LEU A 72 -0.81 -3.25 3.19
CA LEU A 72 0.58 -3.68 3.36
C LEU A 72 0.76 -4.85 4.34
N PRO A 73 0.03 -4.94 5.48
CA PRO A 73 0.20 -6.08 6.40
C PRO A 73 -0.41 -7.40 5.90
N TYR A 74 -1.18 -7.39 4.80
CA TYR A 74 -1.97 -8.54 4.36
C TYR A 74 -1.66 -9.00 2.93
N PRO A 75 -0.36 -9.09 2.52
CA PRO A 75 -0.02 -9.63 1.21
C PRO A 75 -0.21 -11.14 1.17
N THR A 76 -0.09 -11.72 -0.01
CA THR A 76 -0.13 -13.18 -0.16
C THR A 76 1.09 -13.87 0.47
N GLY A 77 2.16 -13.13 0.76
CA GLY A 77 3.34 -13.65 1.43
C GLY A 77 4.38 -14.28 0.52
N ASN A 78 4.22 -14.18 -0.78
CA ASN A 78 5.08 -14.85 -1.76
C ASN A 78 6.54 -14.37 -1.77
N ILE A 79 6.84 -13.23 -1.15
CA ILE A 79 8.23 -12.75 -0.99
C ILE A 79 8.88 -13.25 0.30
N HIS A 80 8.12 -13.90 1.18
CA HIS A 80 8.66 -14.41 2.45
C HIS A 80 9.48 -15.67 2.21
N PRO A 81 10.66 -15.83 2.82
CA PRO A 81 11.51 -17.01 2.61
C PRO A 81 10.88 -18.32 3.07
N ARG A 82 9.87 -18.28 3.92
CA ARG A 82 9.12 -19.47 4.38
C ARG A 82 7.80 -19.67 3.65
N TYR A 83 7.60 -19.01 2.50
CA TYR A 83 6.38 -19.17 1.72
C TYR A 83 6.41 -20.51 0.95
N TRP A 84 5.37 -21.33 1.15
CA TRP A 84 5.23 -22.67 0.55
C TRP A 84 4.01 -22.77 -0.34
N GLY A 85 3.51 -21.65 -0.85
CA GLY A 85 2.34 -21.64 -1.71
C GLY A 85 2.69 -21.91 -3.17
N TRP A 86 1.71 -21.70 -4.06
CA TRP A 86 1.89 -21.84 -5.49
C TRP A 86 2.94 -20.86 -6.00
N VAL A 87 3.66 -21.28 -7.03
CA VAL A 87 4.57 -20.39 -7.75
C VAL A 87 3.74 -19.27 -8.39
N LYS A 88 4.14 -18.03 -8.15
CA LYS A 88 3.46 -16.84 -8.68
C LYS A 88 4.47 -16.00 -9.43
N GLY A 89 4.03 -15.41 -10.51
CA GLY A 89 4.84 -14.48 -11.29
C GLY A 89 3.96 -13.49 -12.02
N THR A 90 4.59 -12.46 -12.56
CA THR A 90 3.89 -11.43 -13.33
C THR A 90 3.63 -11.85 -14.78
N GLY A 91 4.21 -12.95 -15.19
CA GLY A 91 4.11 -13.40 -16.59
C GLY A 91 4.92 -12.56 -17.55
N THR A 92 5.90 -11.82 -17.07
CA THR A 92 6.77 -11.06 -17.97
C THR A 92 7.68 -12.00 -18.76
N PRO A 93 7.99 -11.64 -20.01
CA PRO A 93 8.92 -12.42 -20.81
C PRO A 93 10.32 -12.43 -20.27
#